data_69d6bb1693bc2ba5abcdce572de472eb
#
_entry.id   69d6bb1693bc2ba5abcdce572de472eb
#
_cell.length_a   1.000
_cell.length_b   1.000
_cell.length_c   1.000
_cell.angle_alpha   90.00
_cell.angle_beta   90.00
_cell.angle_gamma   90.00
#
_symmetry.space_group_name_H-M   'P 1'
#
loop_
_entity.id
_entity.type
_entity.pdbx_description
1 polymer ?
#
loop_
_entity_poly.entity_id
_entity_poly.type
_entity_poly.pdbx_seq_one_letter_code
_entity_poly.pdbx_strand_id
1 'polypeptide(L)'
;FVLETLKNLALQQQNYTVLLPLSYGDKAFADKIVESAYTTLSCDIKTLRNFIPLGDYQQILSEVKIAIFGMKRQEAAGNIFQLLNMGAKVFLRKENTLLHWLRKRDFMVYSLEDDIEELAQLTGLTDKQIAHNRSCYTKTFNNTVYKEMMDKLLYNE
;
A
#
# COMPACT_ATOMS: atom_id res chain seq x y z
N PHE A 1 -9.88 -6.15 11.25
CA PHE A 1 -9.28 -4.86 11.60
C PHE A 1 -9.43 -3.83 10.47
N VAL A 2 -8.79 -3.97 9.27
CA VAL A 2 -8.86 -2.95 8.19
C VAL A 2 -10.30 -2.66 7.78
N LEU A 3 -11.12 -3.69 7.51
CA LEU A 3 -12.52 -3.51 7.15
C LEU A 3 -13.32 -2.82 8.27
N GLU A 4 -13.07 -3.18 9.52
CA GLU A 4 -13.70 -2.55 10.68
C GLU A 4 -13.30 -1.08 10.82
N THR A 5 -12.02 -0.77 10.59
CA THR A 5 -11.54 0.61 10.56
C THR A 5 -12.25 1.41 9.47
N LEU A 6 -12.35 0.87 8.25
CA LEU A 6 -13.06 1.52 7.15
C LEU A 6 -14.55 1.74 7.45
N LYS A 7 -15.22 0.77 8.06
CA LYS A 7 -16.61 0.88 8.50
C LYS A 7 -16.81 2.06 9.46
N ASN A 8 -15.91 2.19 10.44
CA ASN A 8 -16.02 3.22 11.48
C ASN A 8 -15.72 4.64 10.97
N LEU A 9 -15.07 4.77 9.81
CA LEU A 9 -14.73 6.08 9.23
C LEU A 9 -15.88 6.77 8.50
N ALA A 10 -17.12 6.28 8.60
CA ALA A 10 -18.30 6.87 7.93
C ALA A 10 -18.11 7.13 6.43
N LEU A 11 -17.31 6.27 5.75
CA LEU A 11 -16.99 6.39 4.33
C LEU A 11 -18.19 6.08 3.41
N GLN A 12 -19.35 5.85 3.98
CA GLN A 12 -20.58 5.40 3.29
C GLN A 12 -21.18 6.43 2.33
N GLN A 13 -20.70 7.67 2.36
CA GLN A 13 -21.25 8.77 1.54
C GLN A 13 -20.38 9.15 0.33
N GLN A 14 -19.26 8.47 0.11
CA GLN A 14 -18.33 8.82 -0.98
C GLN A 14 -18.29 7.72 -2.04
N ASN A 15 -18.28 8.13 -3.32
CA ASN A 15 -18.11 7.23 -4.45
C ASN A 15 -16.64 6.77 -4.51
N TYR A 16 -16.34 5.61 -3.94
CA TYR A 16 -15.05 4.94 -4.05
C TYR A 16 -15.24 3.45 -4.36
N THR A 17 -14.24 2.88 -4.98
CA THR A 17 -14.16 1.44 -5.24
C THR A 17 -13.07 0.84 -4.38
N VAL A 18 -13.37 -0.22 -3.67
CA VAL A 18 -12.38 -1.01 -2.93
C VAL A 18 -11.87 -2.14 -3.81
N LEU A 19 -10.56 -2.17 -4.03
CA LEU A 19 -9.90 -3.25 -4.74
C LEU A 19 -9.26 -4.22 -3.74
N LEU A 20 -9.60 -5.50 -3.84
CA LEU A 20 -9.07 -6.58 -3.00
C LEU A 20 -8.19 -7.51 -3.84
N PRO A 21 -6.84 -7.38 -3.77
CA PRO A 21 -5.93 -8.31 -4.44
C PRO A 21 -5.83 -9.62 -3.65
N LEU A 22 -6.51 -10.67 -4.11
CA LEU A 22 -6.68 -11.96 -3.46
C LEU A 22 -6.22 -13.14 -4.35
N SER A 23 -5.28 -12.88 -5.26
CA SER A 23 -4.78 -13.90 -6.20
C SER A 23 -3.80 -14.90 -5.56
N TYR A 24 -3.33 -14.63 -4.35
CA TYR A 24 -2.42 -15.49 -3.60
C TYR A 24 -2.98 -15.84 -2.23
N GLY A 25 -2.53 -16.97 -1.69
CA GLY A 25 -2.87 -17.40 -0.36
C GLY A 25 -4.04 -18.40 -0.30
N ASP A 26 -4.60 -18.55 0.87
CA ASP A 26 -5.69 -19.50 1.14
C ASP A 26 -7.01 -19.00 0.56
N LYS A 27 -7.66 -19.83 -0.27
CA LYS A 27 -8.93 -19.49 -0.94
C LYS A 27 -10.08 -19.31 0.04
N ALA A 28 -10.16 -20.14 1.08
CA ALA A 28 -11.23 -20.06 2.07
C ALA A 28 -11.10 -18.78 2.91
N PHE A 29 -9.86 -18.35 3.18
CA PHE A 29 -9.60 -17.05 3.82
C PHE A 29 -10.00 -15.89 2.89
N ALA A 30 -9.66 -15.96 1.60
CA ALA A 30 -10.06 -14.96 0.61
C ALA A 30 -11.59 -14.83 0.50
N ASP A 31 -12.32 -15.96 0.54
CA ASP A 31 -13.79 -15.96 0.52
C ASP A 31 -14.37 -15.24 1.73
N LYS A 32 -13.84 -15.51 2.93
CA LYS A 32 -14.25 -14.80 4.16
C LYS A 32 -13.98 -13.29 4.11
N ILE A 33 -12.86 -12.88 3.54
CA ILE A 33 -12.54 -11.45 3.36
C ILE A 33 -13.55 -10.78 2.43
N VAL A 34 -13.89 -11.44 1.32
CA VAL A 34 -14.87 -10.91 0.36
C VAL A 34 -16.26 -10.81 0.99
N GLU A 35 -16.73 -11.86 1.65
CA GLU A 35 -18.01 -11.85 2.37
C GLU A 35 -18.04 -10.73 3.44
N SER A 36 -16.97 -10.64 4.24
CA SER A 36 -16.83 -9.57 5.23
C SER A 36 -16.82 -8.18 4.60
N ALA A 37 -16.17 -8.00 3.46
CA ALA A 37 -16.14 -6.72 2.77
C ALA A 37 -17.54 -6.30 2.29
N TYR A 38 -18.28 -7.20 1.64
CA TYR A 38 -19.64 -6.93 1.17
C TYR A 38 -20.65 -6.67 2.30
N THR A 39 -20.45 -7.29 3.47
CA THR A 39 -21.32 -7.06 4.64
C THR A 39 -20.94 -5.81 5.44
N THR A 40 -19.69 -5.35 5.32
CA THR A 40 -19.15 -4.26 6.13
C THR A 40 -19.16 -2.92 5.41
N LEU A 41 -18.91 -2.92 4.09
CA LEU A 41 -18.72 -1.72 3.30
C LEU A 41 -19.90 -1.50 2.33
N SER A 42 -20.33 -0.24 2.21
CA SER A 42 -21.41 0.18 1.30
C SER A 42 -20.84 0.88 0.06
N CYS A 43 -19.88 0.24 -0.62
CA CYS A 43 -19.21 0.76 -1.81
C CYS A 43 -19.03 -0.31 -2.87
N ASP A 44 -18.56 0.07 -4.05
CA ASP A 44 -18.17 -0.88 -5.09
C ASP A 44 -16.94 -1.69 -4.66
N ILE A 45 -17.01 -3.02 -4.79
CA ILE A 45 -15.92 -3.93 -4.40
C ILE A 45 -15.49 -4.76 -5.62
N LYS A 46 -14.22 -4.61 -5.98
CA LYS A 46 -13.58 -5.39 -7.05
C LYS A 46 -12.56 -6.36 -6.45
N THR A 47 -12.61 -7.63 -6.84
CA THR A 47 -11.69 -8.65 -6.35
C THR A 47 -10.78 -9.13 -7.47
N LEU A 48 -9.47 -9.19 -7.22
CA LEU A 48 -8.48 -9.78 -8.13
C LEU A 48 -8.12 -11.17 -7.61
N ARG A 49 -8.79 -12.20 -8.14
CA ARG A 49 -8.64 -13.59 -7.68
C ARG A 49 -7.74 -14.44 -8.56
N ASN A 50 -7.54 -14.01 -9.79
CA ASN A 50 -6.72 -14.72 -10.77
C ASN A 50 -5.38 -14.05 -10.95
N PHE A 51 -4.41 -14.79 -11.47
CA PHE A 51 -3.16 -14.22 -11.91
C PHE A 51 -3.42 -13.17 -12.99
N ILE A 52 -2.76 -12.01 -12.86
CA ILE A 52 -2.81 -10.89 -13.80
C ILE A 52 -1.39 -10.69 -14.33
N PRO A 53 -1.20 -10.55 -15.64
CA PRO A 53 0.11 -10.20 -16.22
C PRO A 53 0.66 -8.92 -15.61
N LEU A 54 1.99 -8.85 -15.47
CA LEU A 54 2.65 -7.75 -14.74
C LEU A 54 2.26 -6.36 -15.28
N GLY A 55 2.19 -6.20 -16.61
CA GLY A 55 1.83 -4.92 -17.22
C GLY A 55 0.42 -4.47 -16.85
N ASP A 56 -0.56 -5.39 -16.92
CA ASP A 56 -1.96 -5.12 -16.57
C ASP A 56 -2.09 -4.82 -15.06
N TYR A 57 -1.35 -5.55 -14.23
CA TYR A 57 -1.32 -5.30 -12.79
C TYR A 57 -0.73 -3.94 -12.45
N GLN A 58 0.36 -3.54 -13.12
CA GLN A 58 0.95 -2.20 -12.96
C GLN A 58 -0.02 -1.09 -13.38
N GLN A 59 -0.80 -1.31 -14.45
CA GLN A 59 -1.83 -0.36 -14.84
C GLN A 59 -2.88 -0.20 -13.74
N ILE A 60 -3.38 -1.31 -13.18
CA ILE A 60 -4.31 -1.28 -12.04
C ILE A 60 -3.71 -0.52 -10.86
N LEU A 61 -2.45 -0.80 -10.49
CA LEU A 61 -1.79 -0.12 -9.37
C LEU A 61 -1.64 1.39 -9.62
N SER A 62 -1.46 1.83 -10.86
CA SER A 62 -1.32 3.25 -11.19
C SER A 62 -2.59 4.08 -10.95
N GLU A 63 -3.76 3.44 -10.89
CA GLU A 63 -5.06 4.07 -10.62
C GLU A 63 -5.36 4.16 -9.12
N VAL A 64 -4.58 3.45 -8.28
CA VAL A 64 -4.81 3.42 -6.83
C VAL A 64 -4.43 4.75 -6.20
N LYS A 65 -5.38 5.40 -5.55
CA LYS A 65 -5.15 6.66 -4.81
C LYS A 65 -4.73 6.42 -3.37
N ILE A 66 -5.30 5.39 -2.74
CA ILE A 66 -5.04 5.04 -1.34
C ILE A 66 -4.80 3.52 -1.28
N ALA A 67 -3.76 3.12 -0.60
CA ALA A 67 -3.45 1.71 -0.36
C ALA A 67 -3.30 1.44 1.14
N ILE A 68 -3.96 0.40 1.63
CA ILE A 68 -4.01 0.05 3.05
C ILE A 68 -3.50 -1.37 3.25
N PHE A 69 -2.47 -1.52 4.07
CA PHE A 69 -1.85 -2.80 4.38
C PHE A 69 -2.04 -3.14 5.86
N GLY A 70 -2.89 -4.12 6.13
CA GLY A 70 -3.23 -4.56 7.49
C GLY A 70 -2.22 -5.51 8.13
N MET A 71 -1.11 -5.82 7.46
CA MET A 71 -0.10 -6.77 7.94
C MET A 71 0.81 -6.11 8.97
N LYS A 72 1.08 -6.82 10.07
CA LYS A 72 2.02 -6.38 11.11
C LYS A 72 3.48 -6.63 10.75
N ARG A 73 3.73 -7.60 9.85
CA ARG A 73 5.07 -7.97 9.38
C ARG A 73 5.36 -7.32 8.04
N GLN A 74 6.63 -7.32 7.66
CA GLN A 74 7.10 -6.83 6.37
C GLN A 74 6.70 -7.82 5.27
N GLU A 75 5.52 -7.62 4.72
CA GLU A 75 4.99 -8.35 3.59
C GLU A 75 4.66 -7.39 2.45
N ALA A 76 4.57 -7.89 1.22
CA ALA A 76 4.21 -7.11 0.03
C ALA A 76 5.09 -5.85 -0.23
N ALA A 77 6.35 -5.85 0.22
CA ALA A 77 7.25 -4.69 0.10
C ALA A 77 7.36 -4.18 -1.35
N GLY A 78 7.44 -5.08 -2.34
CA GLY A 78 7.49 -4.71 -3.75
C GLY A 78 6.26 -3.90 -4.20
N ASN A 79 5.05 -4.31 -3.80
CA ASN A 79 3.82 -3.58 -4.09
C ASN A 79 3.78 -2.23 -3.39
N ILE A 80 4.22 -2.17 -2.13
CA ILE A 80 4.28 -0.92 -1.35
C ILE A 80 5.20 0.08 -2.02
N PHE A 81 6.40 -0.34 -2.44
CA PHE A 81 7.33 0.53 -3.14
C PHE A 81 6.82 1.02 -4.50
N GLN A 82 6.17 0.14 -5.26
CA GLN A 82 5.56 0.53 -6.54
C GLN A 82 4.43 1.55 -6.33
N LEU A 83 3.54 1.32 -5.38
CA LEU A 83 2.43 2.22 -5.05
C LEU A 83 2.94 3.61 -4.61
N LEU A 84 3.96 3.67 -3.76
CA LEU A 84 4.59 4.94 -3.36
C LEU A 84 5.18 5.68 -4.56
N ASN A 85 5.86 4.96 -5.47
CA ASN A 85 6.41 5.55 -6.69
C ASN A 85 5.33 5.98 -7.69
N MET A 86 4.20 5.28 -7.75
CA MET A 86 3.05 5.61 -8.60
C MET A 86 2.22 6.77 -8.04
N GLY A 87 2.37 7.12 -6.76
CA GLY A 87 1.74 8.27 -6.13
C GLY A 87 0.56 7.92 -5.23
N ALA A 88 0.42 6.66 -4.84
CA ALA A 88 -0.59 6.28 -3.86
C ALA A 88 -0.23 6.77 -2.45
N LYS A 89 -1.26 7.17 -1.69
CA LYS A 89 -1.16 7.41 -0.24
C LYS A 89 -1.20 6.07 0.48
N VAL A 90 -0.10 5.66 1.09
CA VAL A 90 0.07 4.32 1.66
C VAL A 90 -0.07 4.36 3.17
N PHE A 91 -0.94 3.49 3.69
CA PHE A 91 -1.14 3.24 5.11
C PHE A 91 -0.62 1.86 5.49
N LEU A 92 0.17 1.80 6.56
CA LEU A 92 0.71 0.58 7.14
C LEU A 92 0.30 0.50 8.61
N ARG A 93 0.31 -0.72 9.18
CA ARG A 93 0.13 -0.88 10.62
C ARG A 93 1.28 -0.23 11.37
N LYS A 94 0.99 0.39 12.52
CA LYS A 94 2.00 0.99 13.40
C LYS A 94 3.14 0.04 13.76
N GLU A 95 2.83 -1.23 13.98
CA GLU A 95 3.81 -2.27 14.32
C GLU A 95 4.65 -2.74 13.11
N ASN A 96 4.29 -2.34 11.89
CA ASN A 96 5.00 -2.78 10.70
C ASN A 96 6.36 -2.10 10.60
N THR A 97 7.44 -2.89 10.62
CA THR A 97 8.82 -2.38 10.57
C THR A 97 9.11 -1.58 9.31
N LEU A 98 8.40 -1.87 8.21
CA LEU A 98 8.55 -1.14 6.95
C LEU A 98 8.05 0.31 7.07
N LEU A 99 7.02 0.60 7.91
CA LEU A 99 6.58 1.95 8.21
C LEU A 99 7.74 2.81 8.74
N HIS A 100 8.42 2.29 9.76
CA HIS A 100 9.54 2.99 10.38
C HIS A 100 10.73 3.13 9.44
N TRP A 101 11.00 2.10 8.64
CA TRP A 101 12.09 2.09 7.67
C TRP A 101 11.86 3.14 6.56
N LEU A 102 10.62 3.25 6.06
CA LEU A 102 10.22 4.24 5.06
C LEU A 102 10.29 5.67 5.63
N ARG A 103 9.76 5.89 6.83
CA ARG A 103 9.80 7.21 7.50
C ARG A 103 11.25 7.70 7.73
N LYS A 104 12.16 6.80 8.10
CA LYS A 104 13.60 7.13 8.23
C LYS A 104 14.25 7.56 6.91
N ARG A 105 13.64 7.23 5.77
CA ARG A 105 14.07 7.62 4.42
C ARG A 105 13.23 8.73 3.82
N ASP A 106 12.52 9.44 4.69
CA ASP A 106 11.73 10.61 4.34
C ASP A 106 10.54 10.33 3.41
N PHE A 107 10.11 9.07 3.27
CA PHE A 107 8.88 8.78 2.56
C PHE A 107 7.65 9.28 3.34
N MET A 108 6.73 9.90 2.65
CA MET A 108 5.40 10.22 3.16
C MET A 108 4.54 8.96 3.17
N VAL A 109 4.52 8.28 4.31
CA VAL A 109 3.77 7.06 4.59
C VAL A 109 3.10 7.18 5.95
N TYR A 110 1.92 6.62 6.08
CA TYR A 110 0.99 6.86 7.17
C TYR A 110 0.80 5.61 8.03
N SER A 111 0.62 5.83 9.34
CA SER A 111 0.19 4.79 10.29
C SER A 111 -1.32 4.66 10.24
N LEU A 112 -1.81 3.43 10.10
CA LEU A 112 -3.25 3.19 10.09
C LEU A 112 -3.90 3.51 11.45
N GLU A 113 -3.14 3.42 12.54
CA GLU A 113 -3.60 3.71 13.89
C GLU A 113 -3.44 5.19 14.29
N ASP A 114 -2.31 5.79 13.91
CA ASP A 114 -1.97 7.14 14.39
C ASP A 114 -2.46 8.24 13.45
N ASP A 115 -2.56 7.95 12.13
CA ASP A 115 -2.93 8.93 11.09
C ASP A 115 -4.32 8.62 10.51
N ILE A 116 -5.24 8.13 11.33
CA ILE A 116 -6.59 7.72 10.91
C ILE A 116 -7.41 8.87 10.31
N GLU A 117 -7.18 10.10 10.77
CA GLU A 117 -7.86 11.30 10.26
C GLU A 117 -7.51 11.56 8.79
N GLU A 118 -6.27 11.28 8.40
CA GLU A 118 -5.81 11.34 7.01
C GLU A 118 -6.49 10.31 6.10
N LEU A 119 -6.85 9.15 6.65
CA LEU A 119 -7.62 8.13 5.95
C LEU A 119 -9.09 8.54 5.82
N ALA A 120 -9.64 9.16 6.86
CA ALA A 120 -11.04 9.58 6.89
C ALA A 120 -11.41 10.58 5.77
N GLN A 121 -10.44 11.36 5.31
CA GLN A 121 -10.63 12.30 4.22
C GLN A 121 -10.73 11.61 2.84
N LEU A 122 -10.28 10.36 2.70
CA LEU A 122 -10.15 9.63 1.42
C LEU A 122 -9.49 10.43 0.29
N THR A 123 -8.64 11.37 0.66
CA THR A 123 -7.88 12.17 -0.31
C THR A 123 -6.55 11.50 -0.63
N GLY A 124 -6.22 11.42 -1.91
CA GLY A 124 -4.89 11.03 -2.35
C GLY A 124 -3.81 12.03 -1.93
N LEU A 125 -2.58 11.76 -2.29
CA LEU A 125 -1.48 12.71 -2.15
C LEU A 125 -1.62 13.87 -3.13
N THR A 126 -1.15 15.05 -2.75
CA THR A 126 -0.96 16.18 -3.66
C THR A 126 0.20 15.93 -4.61
N ASP A 127 0.26 16.62 -5.76
CA ASP A 127 1.35 16.49 -6.73
C ASP A 127 2.73 16.72 -6.09
N LYS A 128 2.82 17.66 -5.15
CA LYS A 128 4.06 17.92 -4.40
C LYS A 128 4.48 16.73 -3.54
N GLN A 129 3.54 16.08 -2.88
CA GLN A 129 3.79 14.89 -2.05
C GLN A 129 4.17 13.68 -2.93
N ILE A 130 3.51 13.52 -4.07
CA ILE A 130 3.83 12.49 -5.07
C ILE A 130 5.26 12.68 -5.59
N ALA A 131 5.61 13.89 -5.99
CA ALA A 131 6.96 14.21 -6.46
C ALA A 131 8.03 13.95 -5.37
N HIS A 132 7.71 14.26 -4.13
CA HIS A 132 8.57 13.97 -2.98
C HIS A 132 8.81 12.47 -2.82
N ASN A 133 7.76 11.64 -2.78
CA ASN A 133 7.89 10.18 -2.66
C ASN A 133 8.65 9.55 -3.84
N ARG A 134 8.45 10.05 -5.06
CA ARG A 134 9.24 9.63 -6.24
C ARG A 134 10.72 9.95 -6.10
N SER A 135 11.05 11.12 -5.55
CA SER A 135 12.44 11.50 -5.26
C SER A 135 13.07 10.56 -4.21
N CYS A 136 12.33 10.26 -3.13
CA CYS A 136 12.78 9.30 -2.12
C CYS A 136 12.97 7.90 -2.70
N TYR A 137 12.06 7.45 -3.58
CA TYR A 137 12.16 6.18 -4.27
C TYR A 137 13.43 6.10 -5.13
N THR A 138 13.67 7.11 -5.97
CA THR A 138 14.87 7.16 -6.83
C THR A 138 16.16 7.18 -6.03
N LYS A 139 16.21 7.92 -4.93
CA LYS A 139 17.38 7.95 -4.03
C LYS A 139 17.63 6.60 -3.35
N THR A 140 16.55 5.89 -2.98
CA THR A 140 16.64 4.63 -2.23
C THR A 140 16.97 3.43 -3.13
N PHE A 141 16.45 3.42 -4.37
CA PHE A 141 16.51 2.26 -5.27
C PHE A 141 17.27 2.54 -6.59
N ASN A 142 18.18 3.52 -6.61
CA ASN A 142 18.99 3.72 -7.79
C ASN A 142 20.06 2.62 -7.93
N ASN A 143 20.49 2.36 -9.18
CA ASN A 143 21.46 1.31 -9.49
C ASN A 143 22.81 1.53 -8.80
N THR A 144 23.20 2.77 -8.55
CA THR A 144 24.46 3.11 -7.88
C THR A 144 24.43 2.67 -6.41
N VAL A 145 23.35 2.99 -5.69
CA VAL A 145 23.17 2.57 -4.28
C VAL A 145 23.13 1.05 -4.19
N TYR A 146 22.43 0.39 -5.11
CA TYR A 146 22.37 -1.07 -5.14
C TYR A 146 23.75 -1.68 -5.39
N LYS A 147 24.51 -1.14 -6.34
CA LYS A 147 25.86 -1.59 -6.64
C LYS A 147 26.80 -1.38 -5.43
N GLU A 148 26.78 -0.21 -4.81
CA GLU A 148 27.56 0.06 -3.59
C GLU A 148 27.22 -0.89 -2.43
N MET A 149 25.94 -1.21 -2.26
CA MET A 149 25.52 -2.21 -1.26
C MET A 149 26.04 -3.60 -1.60
N MET A 150 25.99 -4.02 -2.86
CA MET A 150 26.49 -5.31 -3.32
C MET A 150 28.02 -5.38 -3.20
N ASP A 151 28.75 -4.32 -3.58
CA ASP A 151 30.19 -4.26 -3.44
C ASP A 151 30.62 -4.37 -1.97
N LYS A 152 29.91 -3.72 -1.05
CA LYS A 152 30.14 -3.86 0.39
C LYS A 152 29.91 -5.29 0.91
N LEU A 153 28.89 -5.98 0.38
CA LEU A 153 28.58 -7.36 0.77
C LEU A 153 29.60 -8.37 0.21
N LEU A 154 30.15 -8.10 -0.97
CA LEU A 154 31.05 -9.03 -1.67
C LEU A 154 32.53 -8.80 -1.36
N TYR A 155 32.91 -7.58 -1.02
CA TYR A 155 34.32 -7.17 -0.89
C TYR A 155 34.67 -6.57 0.47
N ASN A 156 33.75 -6.52 1.44
CA ASN A 156 34.14 -6.22 2.82
C ASN A 156 34.73 -7.48 3.45
N GLU A 157 36.06 -7.55 3.41
CA GLU A 157 36.86 -8.32 4.38
C GLU A 157 36.85 -7.65 5.76
#